data_5d05d2cec263f717bced700659211616
#
_entry.id   5d05d2cec263f717bced700659211616
#
_cell.length_a   1.000
_cell.length_b   1.000
_cell.length_c   1.000
_cell.angle_alpha   90.00
_cell.angle_beta   90.00
_cell.angle_gamma   90.00
#
_symmetry.space_group_name_H-M   'P 1'
#
loop_
_entity.id
_entity.type
_entity.pdbx_description
1 polymer ?
#
loop_
_entity_poly.entity_id
_entity_poly.type
_entity_poly.pdbx_seq_one_letter_code
_entity_poly.pdbx_strand_id
1 'polypeptide(L)'
;MKEIIKEIARIDKELEKRDKSALSRYNKGEKVHLKQLAFHRCQKRNKWVFGGNRSGKTECGAVEAVWLARGIHPYLKNKDDVCGWVVSLSAQVQRDVAQQKILKYLDKSWIKEVVMSSGRRSDAEYGVIDYIVVKNVFGGLSRIGFRNCEAGRDKFQGTSLDFVWFDEEPPYEIYRECRMRVMDRKGRIFGTMTPLSGLTWVYDEIYLNAAGDDEVWCLFMEWADNPWLDGEEIKLLTEYMPEDELESRRYGRFVSESGPVYSEFDPSVHVIDPFVVCTKV
;
A
#
# COMPACT_ATOMS: atom_id res chain seq x y z
N MET A 1 29.24 -38.57 8.34
CA MET A 1 29.63 -37.99 7.04
C MET A 1 28.49 -37.99 6.02
N LYS A 2 27.82 -39.13 5.71
CA LYS A 2 26.71 -39.18 4.75
C LYS A 2 25.50 -38.32 5.13
N GLU A 3 25.17 -38.17 6.42
CA GLU A 3 24.07 -37.30 6.89
C GLU A 3 24.40 -35.81 6.75
N ILE A 4 25.65 -35.42 7.05
CA ILE A 4 26.12 -34.06 6.88
C ILE A 4 26.07 -33.64 5.40
N ILE A 5 26.48 -34.51 4.49
CA ILE A 5 26.41 -34.26 3.05
C ILE A 5 24.95 -34.11 2.57
N LYS A 6 24.03 -34.92 3.09
CA LYS A 6 22.60 -34.80 2.78
C LYS A 6 22.01 -33.46 3.30
N GLU A 7 22.44 -33.06 4.51
CA GLU A 7 21.97 -31.80 5.10
C GLU A 7 22.53 -30.57 4.33
N ILE A 8 23.82 -30.61 3.94
CA ILE A 8 24.42 -29.57 3.07
C ILE A 8 23.65 -29.47 1.75
N ALA A 9 23.40 -30.60 1.06
CA ALA A 9 22.64 -30.60 -0.20
C ALA A 9 21.19 -30.11 -0.03
N ARG A 10 20.59 -30.33 1.13
CA ARG A 10 19.27 -29.80 1.48
C ARG A 10 19.33 -28.29 1.65
N ILE A 11 20.32 -27.80 2.39
CA ILE A 11 20.55 -26.36 2.64
C ILE A 11 20.84 -25.65 1.32
N ASP A 12 21.72 -26.19 0.47
CA ASP A 12 22.04 -25.60 -0.84
C ASP A 12 20.81 -25.51 -1.73
N LYS A 13 19.99 -26.56 -1.78
CA LYS A 13 18.73 -26.55 -2.53
C LYS A 13 17.70 -25.55 -1.97
N GLU A 14 17.72 -25.31 -0.67
CA GLU A 14 16.86 -24.33 -0.02
C GLU A 14 17.35 -22.90 -0.25
N LEU A 15 18.67 -22.69 -0.27
CA LEU A 15 19.32 -21.42 -0.65
C LEU A 15 19.04 -21.08 -2.12
N GLU A 16 19.19 -22.02 -3.03
CA GLU A 16 18.84 -21.83 -4.45
C GLU A 16 17.35 -21.50 -4.66
N LYS A 17 16.44 -22.11 -3.89
CA LYS A 17 15.03 -21.75 -3.91
C LYS A 17 14.79 -20.34 -3.39
N ARG A 18 15.47 -19.95 -2.32
CA ARG A 18 15.41 -18.60 -1.76
C ARG A 18 15.87 -17.56 -2.78
N ASP A 19 16.97 -17.78 -3.46
CA ASP A 19 17.50 -16.87 -4.48
C ASP A 19 16.60 -16.74 -5.71
N LYS A 20 15.77 -17.74 -5.97
CA LYS A 20 14.77 -17.74 -7.05
C LYS A 20 13.41 -17.14 -6.66
N SER A 21 13.16 -16.90 -5.38
CA SER A 21 11.86 -16.36 -4.93
C SER A 21 11.68 -14.89 -5.37
N ALA A 22 10.44 -14.50 -5.65
CA ALA A 22 10.16 -13.10 -6.01
C ALA A 22 10.56 -12.14 -4.89
N LEU A 23 10.37 -12.55 -3.63
CA LEU A 23 10.71 -11.74 -2.45
C LEU A 23 12.23 -11.53 -2.30
N SER A 24 13.04 -12.56 -2.57
CA SER A 24 14.51 -12.45 -2.47
C SER A 24 15.10 -11.52 -3.53
N ARG A 25 14.44 -11.41 -4.68
CA ARG A 25 14.84 -10.51 -5.79
C ARG A 25 14.22 -9.12 -5.69
N TYR A 26 13.29 -8.93 -4.77
CA TYR A 26 12.62 -7.64 -4.60
C TYR A 26 13.63 -6.55 -4.24
N ASN A 27 13.66 -5.51 -5.05
CA ASN A 27 14.51 -4.32 -4.87
C ASN A 27 16.02 -4.64 -4.72
N LYS A 28 16.49 -5.63 -5.46
CA LYS A 28 17.91 -6.04 -5.52
C LYS A 28 18.43 -6.04 -6.97
N GLY A 29 19.75 -6.00 -7.11
CA GLY A 29 20.42 -5.99 -8.41
C GLY A 29 20.64 -4.59 -8.96
N GLU A 30 20.69 -4.45 -10.27
CA GLU A 30 20.98 -3.19 -10.95
C GLU A 30 19.84 -2.17 -10.88
N LYS A 31 18.59 -2.65 -10.83
CA LYS A 31 17.40 -1.80 -10.77
C LYS A 31 16.83 -1.79 -9.35
N VAL A 32 17.00 -0.67 -8.66
CA VAL A 32 16.54 -0.48 -7.28
C VAL A 32 15.58 0.70 -7.23
N HIS A 33 14.40 0.47 -6.65
CA HIS A 33 13.41 1.50 -6.45
C HIS A 33 13.62 2.20 -5.10
N LEU A 34 14.28 3.35 -5.10
CA LEU A 34 14.72 4.03 -3.88
C LEU A 34 13.57 4.43 -2.96
N LYS A 35 12.44 4.85 -3.51
CA LYS A 35 11.27 5.24 -2.69
C LYS A 35 10.60 4.05 -2.01
N GLN A 36 10.59 2.86 -2.62
CA GLN A 36 10.16 1.65 -1.93
C GLN A 36 11.10 1.32 -0.74
N LEU A 37 12.41 1.47 -0.91
CA LEU A 37 13.35 1.31 0.22
C LEU A 37 13.11 2.34 1.33
N ALA A 38 12.87 3.59 0.98
CA ALA A 38 12.54 4.64 1.96
C ALA A 38 11.28 4.29 2.75
N PHE A 39 10.23 3.82 2.07
CA PHE A 39 9.01 3.35 2.72
C PHE A 39 9.27 2.23 3.73
N HIS A 40 10.03 1.20 3.34
CA HIS A 40 10.31 0.06 4.22
C HIS A 40 11.20 0.43 5.41
N ARG A 41 12.09 1.41 5.25
CA ARG A 41 12.97 1.91 6.33
C ARG A 41 12.23 2.81 7.31
N CYS A 42 11.08 3.36 6.93
CA CYS A 42 10.31 4.25 7.78
C CYS A 42 9.80 3.53 9.04
N GLN A 43 10.12 4.08 10.21
CA GLN A 43 9.75 3.53 11.51
C GLN A 43 8.37 4.01 11.99
N LYS A 44 7.78 5.01 11.35
CA LYS A 44 6.48 5.56 11.72
C LYS A 44 5.38 4.49 11.61
N ARG A 45 4.44 4.54 12.53
CA ARG A 45 3.39 3.50 12.63
C ARG A 45 2.24 3.72 11.65
N ASN A 46 2.06 4.94 11.18
CA ASN A 46 1.07 5.29 10.17
C ASN A 46 1.80 5.91 8.97
N LYS A 47 1.91 5.15 7.88
CA LYS A 47 2.70 5.56 6.71
C LYS A 47 1.93 5.38 5.41
N TRP A 48 1.97 6.39 4.55
CA TRP A 48 1.20 6.43 3.31
C TRP A 48 2.07 6.71 2.10
N VAL A 49 1.82 5.96 1.04
CA VAL A 49 2.40 6.19 -0.28
C VAL A 49 1.32 6.71 -1.22
N PHE A 50 1.49 7.92 -1.65
CA PHE A 50 0.71 8.54 -2.72
C PHE A 50 1.48 8.36 -4.02
N GLY A 51 0.91 7.67 -4.98
CA GLY A 51 1.67 7.35 -6.17
C GLY A 51 0.81 7.19 -7.41
N GLY A 52 1.37 7.58 -8.53
CA GLY A 52 0.76 7.34 -9.82
C GLY A 52 0.53 5.86 -10.12
N ASN A 53 -0.31 5.57 -11.08
CA ASN A 53 -0.52 4.21 -11.54
C ASN A 53 0.81 3.62 -12.02
N ARG A 54 1.08 2.36 -11.68
CA ARG A 54 2.33 1.65 -12.03
C ARG A 54 3.61 2.21 -11.38
N SER A 55 3.52 3.15 -10.44
CA SER A 55 4.68 3.63 -9.67
C SER A 55 5.34 2.57 -8.76
N GLY A 56 4.69 1.42 -8.56
CA GLY A 56 5.21 0.35 -7.70
C GLY A 56 4.68 0.37 -6.26
N LYS A 57 3.70 1.21 -5.94
CA LYS A 57 3.13 1.36 -4.60
C LYS A 57 2.50 0.07 -4.05
N THR A 58 1.64 -0.60 -4.82
CA THR A 58 0.97 -1.85 -4.40
C THR A 58 1.98 -3.00 -4.19
N GLU A 59 3.04 -3.08 -5.02
CA GLU A 59 4.15 -4.02 -4.79
C GLU A 59 4.80 -3.77 -3.43
N CYS A 60 5.03 -2.51 -3.10
CA CYS A 60 5.60 -2.08 -1.83
C CYS A 60 4.75 -2.52 -0.64
N GLY A 61 3.42 -2.28 -0.70
CA GLY A 61 2.48 -2.70 0.34
C GLY A 61 2.44 -4.22 0.53
N ALA A 62 2.42 -4.98 -0.57
CA ALA A 62 2.41 -6.44 -0.52
C ALA A 62 3.69 -7.01 0.13
N VAL A 63 4.86 -6.50 -0.23
CA VAL A 63 6.13 -6.94 0.36
C VAL A 63 6.20 -6.61 1.84
N GLU A 64 5.76 -5.41 2.24
CA GLU A 64 5.66 -5.01 3.65
C GLU A 64 4.81 -6.01 4.45
N ALA A 65 3.61 -6.33 3.97
CA ALA A 65 2.70 -7.27 4.61
C ALA A 65 3.30 -8.68 4.73
N VAL A 66 3.96 -9.17 3.67
CA VAL A 66 4.61 -10.49 3.67
C VAL A 66 5.80 -10.53 4.64
N TRP A 67 6.65 -9.50 4.67
CA TRP A 67 7.76 -9.43 5.62
C TRP A 67 7.28 -9.42 7.08
N LEU A 68 6.26 -8.63 7.38
CA LEU A 68 5.66 -8.58 8.72
C LEU A 68 5.09 -9.94 9.12
N ALA A 69 4.28 -10.56 8.27
CA ALA A 69 3.66 -11.85 8.56
C ALA A 69 4.68 -12.98 8.71
N ARG A 70 5.73 -12.97 7.88
CA ARG A 70 6.79 -13.99 7.94
C ARG A 70 7.75 -13.79 9.12
N GLY A 71 7.81 -12.59 9.71
CA GLY A 71 8.76 -12.23 10.77
C GLY A 71 10.19 -12.02 10.25
N ILE A 72 10.33 -11.51 9.03
CA ILE A 72 11.62 -11.27 8.34
C ILE A 72 11.79 -9.83 7.86
N HIS A 73 11.07 -8.90 8.46
CA HIS A 73 11.18 -7.49 8.07
C HIS A 73 12.61 -6.97 8.34
N PRO A 74 13.31 -6.44 7.32
CA PRO A 74 14.73 -6.10 7.47
C PRO A 74 14.99 -4.86 8.33
N TYR A 75 13.99 -4.01 8.55
CA TYR A 75 14.16 -2.73 9.21
C TYR A 75 13.30 -2.55 10.47
N LEU A 76 12.31 -3.40 10.71
CA LEU A 76 11.40 -3.31 11.85
C LEU A 76 11.62 -4.46 12.83
N LYS A 77 11.20 -4.27 14.08
CA LYS A 77 11.19 -5.36 15.06
C LYS A 77 10.19 -6.43 14.63
N ASN A 78 10.68 -7.62 14.40
CA ASN A 78 9.88 -8.78 14.03
C ASN A 78 9.16 -9.40 15.24
N LYS A 79 8.00 -10.00 14.98
CA LYS A 79 7.17 -10.72 15.96
C LYS A 79 6.92 -12.15 15.47
N ASP A 80 6.63 -13.06 16.37
CA ASP A 80 6.41 -14.50 16.12
C ASP A 80 4.97 -14.86 15.74
N ASP A 81 4.04 -13.98 16.06
CA ASP A 81 2.61 -14.15 15.85
C ASP A 81 2.03 -12.81 15.32
N VAL A 82 1.80 -12.70 14.06
CA VAL A 82 1.33 -11.47 13.42
C VAL A 82 -0.07 -11.70 12.84
N CYS A 83 -1.00 -10.86 13.25
CA CYS A 83 -2.33 -10.78 12.64
C CYS A 83 -2.47 -9.46 11.90
N GLY A 84 -2.69 -9.51 10.59
CA GLY A 84 -2.84 -8.31 9.78
C GLY A 84 -3.96 -8.41 8.77
N TRP A 85 -4.45 -7.26 8.33
CA TRP A 85 -5.44 -7.17 7.27
C TRP A 85 -4.90 -6.44 6.04
N VAL A 86 -5.29 -6.96 4.88
CA VAL A 86 -5.18 -6.30 3.57
C VAL A 86 -6.59 -5.85 3.19
N VAL A 87 -6.77 -4.56 3.04
CA VAL A 87 -8.09 -3.94 2.80
C VAL A 87 -8.10 -3.33 1.41
N SER A 88 -9.04 -3.78 0.58
CA SER A 88 -9.27 -3.29 -0.78
C SER A 88 -10.68 -2.70 -0.90
N LEU A 89 -10.94 -1.92 -1.94
CA LEU A 89 -12.24 -1.27 -2.14
C LEU A 89 -13.36 -2.29 -2.38
N SER A 90 -13.11 -3.29 -3.24
CA SER A 90 -14.09 -4.33 -3.57
C SER A 90 -13.47 -5.73 -3.51
N ALA A 91 -14.34 -6.75 -3.47
CA ALA A 91 -13.91 -8.15 -3.53
C ALA A 91 -13.21 -8.48 -4.86
N GLN A 92 -13.59 -7.83 -5.95
CA GLN A 92 -12.94 -8.01 -7.24
C GLN A 92 -11.53 -7.41 -7.24
N VAL A 93 -11.35 -6.17 -6.79
CA VAL A 93 -10.04 -5.52 -6.68
C VAL A 93 -9.13 -6.29 -5.72
N GLN A 94 -9.66 -6.77 -4.59
CA GLN A 94 -8.94 -7.65 -3.67
C GLN A 94 -8.35 -8.86 -4.40
N ARG A 95 -9.18 -9.60 -5.13
CA ARG A 95 -8.78 -10.82 -5.86
C ARG A 95 -7.75 -10.52 -6.95
N ASP A 96 -8.02 -9.51 -7.77
CA ASP A 96 -7.28 -9.26 -9.00
C ASP A 96 -5.97 -8.47 -8.77
N VAL A 97 -5.86 -7.76 -7.64
CA VAL A 97 -4.70 -6.90 -7.35
C VAL A 97 -3.99 -7.32 -6.07
N ALA A 98 -4.51 -6.99 -4.90
CA ALA A 98 -3.79 -7.14 -3.63
C ALA A 98 -3.49 -8.61 -3.29
N GLN A 99 -4.46 -9.51 -3.50
CA GLN A 99 -4.30 -10.95 -3.29
C GLN A 99 -3.20 -11.54 -4.19
N GLN A 100 -3.20 -11.19 -5.49
CA GLN A 100 -2.19 -11.68 -6.43
C GLN A 100 -0.78 -11.18 -6.06
N LYS A 101 -0.67 -9.93 -5.59
CA LYS A 101 0.61 -9.39 -5.13
C LYS A 101 1.12 -10.11 -3.87
N ILE A 102 0.26 -10.38 -2.91
CA ILE A 102 0.63 -11.18 -1.72
C ILE A 102 1.10 -12.58 -2.15
N LEU A 103 0.33 -13.28 -2.99
CA LEU A 103 0.67 -14.64 -3.45
C LEU A 103 1.97 -14.67 -4.27
N LYS A 104 2.29 -13.62 -5.02
CA LYS A 104 3.56 -13.48 -5.75
C LYS A 104 4.78 -13.49 -4.82
N TYR A 105 4.68 -12.82 -3.68
CA TYR A 105 5.79 -12.65 -2.75
C TYR A 105 5.82 -13.68 -1.61
N LEU A 106 4.71 -14.34 -1.35
CA LEU A 106 4.58 -15.35 -0.32
C LEU A 106 4.92 -16.74 -0.90
N ASP A 107 6.09 -17.26 -0.57
CA ASP A 107 6.49 -18.60 -1.01
C ASP A 107 5.48 -19.65 -0.55
N LYS A 108 5.11 -20.57 -1.44
CA LYS A 108 4.13 -21.63 -1.17
C LYS A 108 4.50 -22.49 0.03
N SER A 109 5.79 -22.72 0.29
CA SER A 109 6.28 -23.50 1.44
C SER A 109 6.02 -22.81 2.79
N TRP A 110 5.82 -21.49 2.79
CA TRP A 110 5.52 -20.70 3.99
C TRP A 110 4.03 -20.69 4.32
N ILE A 111 3.19 -21.07 3.37
CA ILE A 111 1.76 -21.15 3.56
C ILE A 111 1.44 -22.45 4.32
N LYS A 112 0.71 -22.32 5.44
CA LYS A 112 0.14 -23.46 6.15
C LYS A 112 -1.27 -23.77 5.68
N GLU A 113 -2.07 -22.74 5.45
CA GLU A 113 -3.48 -22.86 5.10
C GLU A 113 -3.94 -21.63 4.30
N VAL A 114 -4.85 -21.85 3.37
CA VAL A 114 -5.58 -20.79 2.67
C VAL A 114 -7.06 -21.05 2.87
N VAL A 115 -7.76 -20.08 3.44
CA VAL A 115 -9.21 -20.15 3.66
C VAL A 115 -9.90 -19.23 2.68
N MET A 116 -10.83 -19.80 1.91
CA MET A 116 -11.57 -19.08 0.88
C MET A 116 -12.83 -18.44 1.47
N SER A 117 -13.20 -17.28 0.96
CA SER A 117 -14.47 -16.64 1.29
C SER A 117 -15.63 -17.51 0.81
N SER A 118 -16.61 -17.73 1.67
CA SER A 118 -17.76 -18.61 1.42
C SER A 118 -18.56 -18.21 0.16
N GLY A 119 -18.96 -19.22 -0.61
CA GLY A 119 -19.86 -19.06 -1.78
C GLY A 119 -19.16 -18.81 -3.12
N ARG A 120 -17.82 -18.86 -3.21
CA ARG A 120 -17.07 -18.67 -4.47
C ARG A 120 -16.01 -19.76 -4.67
N ARG A 121 -15.46 -19.88 -5.91
CA ARG A 121 -14.49 -20.91 -6.31
C ARG A 121 -13.44 -21.18 -5.24
N SER A 122 -13.12 -22.45 -5.08
CA SER A 122 -12.27 -22.98 -4.00
C SER A 122 -10.76 -22.90 -4.25
N ASP A 123 -10.31 -22.39 -5.41
CA ASP A 123 -8.88 -22.23 -5.68
C ASP A 123 -8.41 -20.78 -5.40
N ALA A 124 -7.20 -20.66 -4.86
CA ALA A 124 -6.62 -19.39 -4.46
C ALA A 124 -6.24 -18.47 -5.64
N GLU A 125 -6.19 -19.03 -6.85
CA GLU A 125 -5.81 -18.27 -8.05
C GLU A 125 -6.99 -17.47 -8.63
N TYR A 126 -8.20 -18.07 -8.60
CA TYR A 126 -9.40 -17.48 -9.20
C TYR A 126 -10.51 -17.17 -8.21
N GLY A 127 -10.37 -17.59 -6.96
CA GLY A 127 -11.30 -17.35 -5.87
C GLY A 127 -10.95 -16.13 -5.02
N VAL A 128 -11.87 -15.72 -4.13
CA VAL A 128 -11.63 -14.68 -3.13
C VAL A 128 -11.16 -15.33 -1.84
N ILE A 129 -9.96 -15.01 -1.41
CA ILE A 129 -9.40 -15.49 -0.14
C ILE A 129 -9.98 -14.68 1.02
N ASP A 130 -10.36 -15.35 2.11
CA ASP A 130 -10.68 -14.71 3.39
C ASP A 130 -9.41 -14.47 4.20
N TYR A 131 -8.56 -15.49 4.36
CA TYR A 131 -7.26 -15.33 5.00
C TYR A 131 -6.26 -16.42 4.61
N ILE A 132 -4.98 -16.10 4.83
CA ILE A 132 -3.85 -17.03 4.68
C ILE A 132 -3.18 -17.19 6.05
N VAL A 133 -2.90 -18.44 6.45
CA VAL A 133 -2.06 -18.75 7.59
C VAL A 133 -0.62 -18.96 7.12
N VAL A 134 0.28 -18.14 7.64
CA VAL A 134 1.68 -18.08 7.26
C VAL A 134 2.55 -18.63 8.38
N LYS A 135 3.46 -19.55 8.07
CA LYS A 135 4.49 -20.03 9.02
C LYS A 135 5.48 -18.89 9.29
N ASN A 136 5.62 -18.49 10.53
CA ASN A 136 6.57 -17.47 10.94
C ASN A 136 7.96 -18.09 11.20
N VAL A 137 9.05 -17.32 10.98
CA VAL A 137 10.42 -17.85 11.18
C VAL A 137 10.75 -18.17 12.63
N PHE A 138 10.04 -17.59 13.58
CA PHE A 138 10.18 -17.88 15.02
C PHE A 138 9.40 -19.11 15.48
N GLY A 139 8.74 -19.83 14.56
CA GLY A 139 7.96 -21.04 14.86
C GLY A 139 6.46 -20.79 15.07
N GLY A 140 6.02 -19.57 15.24
CA GLY A 140 4.61 -19.19 15.34
C GLY A 140 3.86 -19.21 14.01
N LEU A 141 2.58 -18.90 14.08
CA LEU A 141 1.69 -18.80 12.92
C LEU A 141 1.12 -17.40 12.84
N SER A 142 1.39 -16.73 11.72
CA SER A 142 0.81 -15.43 11.41
C SER A 142 -0.41 -15.56 10.51
N ARG A 143 -1.27 -14.56 10.50
CA ARG A 143 -2.48 -14.53 9.68
C ARG A 143 -2.55 -13.24 8.86
N ILE A 144 -2.71 -13.39 7.55
CA ILE A 144 -3.04 -12.29 6.63
C ILE A 144 -4.52 -12.44 6.25
N GLY A 145 -5.38 -11.61 6.80
CA GLY A 145 -6.80 -11.56 6.45
C GLY A 145 -7.03 -10.59 5.31
N PHE A 146 -7.94 -10.92 4.41
CA PHE A 146 -8.37 -10.03 3.34
C PHE A 146 -9.75 -9.48 3.65
N ARG A 147 -9.93 -8.19 3.45
CA ARG A 147 -11.18 -7.48 3.68
C ARG A 147 -11.45 -6.53 2.51
N ASN A 148 -12.71 -6.30 2.24
CA ASN A 148 -13.11 -5.30 1.24
C ASN A 148 -14.14 -4.34 1.84
N CYS A 149 -14.11 -3.10 1.37
CA CYS A 149 -14.93 -2.02 1.92
C CYS A 149 -16.43 -2.23 1.62
N GLU A 150 -16.78 -2.93 0.53
CA GLU A 150 -18.17 -3.24 0.19
C GLU A 150 -18.89 -4.11 1.25
N ALA A 151 -18.12 -4.86 2.04
CA ALA A 151 -18.66 -5.70 3.11
C ALA A 151 -19.22 -4.89 4.30
N GLY A 152 -18.97 -3.58 4.32
CA GLY A 152 -19.41 -2.66 5.35
C GLY A 152 -18.58 -2.69 6.62
N ARG A 153 -18.70 -1.62 7.43
CA ARG A 153 -17.91 -1.37 8.65
C ARG A 153 -17.96 -2.52 9.66
N ASP A 154 -19.10 -3.20 9.79
CA ASP A 154 -19.29 -4.25 10.81
C ASP A 154 -18.33 -5.43 10.65
N LYS A 155 -17.83 -5.68 9.43
CA LYS A 155 -16.84 -6.73 9.16
C LYS A 155 -15.43 -6.39 9.62
N PHE A 156 -15.22 -5.17 10.09
CA PHE A 156 -13.94 -4.68 10.61
C PHE A 156 -13.88 -4.66 12.15
N GLN A 157 -14.88 -5.23 12.83
CA GLN A 157 -14.94 -5.26 14.29
C GLN A 157 -14.31 -6.52 14.88
N GLY A 158 -13.94 -6.47 16.17
CA GLY A 158 -13.67 -7.62 17.03
C GLY A 158 -12.29 -8.28 16.93
N THR A 159 -11.33 -7.76 16.15
CA THR A 159 -9.98 -8.36 16.00
C THR A 159 -8.90 -7.35 16.36
N SER A 160 -7.91 -7.76 17.17
CA SER A 160 -6.69 -6.97 17.42
C SER A 160 -5.64 -7.27 16.35
N LEU A 161 -5.05 -6.23 15.76
CA LEU A 161 -4.19 -6.33 14.59
C LEU A 161 -2.78 -5.78 14.83
N ASP A 162 -1.80 -6.45 14.23
CA ASP A 162 -0.41 -5.97 14.16
C ASP A 162 -0.19 -5.05 12.97
N PHE A 163 -0.95 -5.23 11.89
CA PHE A 163 -0.94 -4.29 10.78
C PHE A 163 -2.28 -4.24 10.02
N VAL A 164 -2.51 -3.10 9.36
CA VAL A 164 -3.53 -2.94 8.32
C VAL A 164 -2.87 -2.28 7.12
N TRP A 165 -3.01 -2.92 5.96
CA TRP A 165 -2.64 -2.35 4.67
C TRP A 165 -3.89 -1.96 3.89
N PHE A 166 -4.03 -0.68 3.58
CA PHE A 166 -5.05 -0.17 2.66
C PHE A 166 -4.46 -0.10 1.25
N ASP A 167 -4.99 -0.90 0.33
CA ASP A 167 -4.70 -0.81 -1.10
C ASP A 167 -5.79 0.01 -1.77
N GLU A 168 -5.51 1.25 -2.02
CA GLU A 168 -6.34 2.41 -2.33
C GLU A 168 -7.06 3.02 -1.09
N GLU A 169 -7.68 4.19 -1.29
CA GLU A 169 -8.32 4.98 -0.23
C GLU A 169 -9.58 4.30 0.31
N PRO A 170 -9.63 3.91 1.61
CA PRO A 170 -10.85 3.35 2.19
C PRO A 170 -11.85 4.46 2.55
N PRO A 171 -13.13 4.15 2.73
CA PRO A 171 -14.06 5.02 3.45
C PRO A 171 -13.55 5.39 4.84
N TYR A 172 -13.74 6.65 5.26
CA TYR A 172 -13.19 7.17 6.52
C TYR A 172 -13.62 6.37 7.76
N GLU A 173 -14.87 5.91 7.81
CA GLU A 173 -15.38 5.10 8.91
C GLU A 173 -14.66 3.75 9.02
N ILE A 174 -14.22 3.14 7.91
CA ILE A 174 -13.42 1.90 7.90
C ILE A 174 -12.00 2.18 8.40
N TYR A 175 -11.38 3.27 7.96
CA TYR A 175 -10.08 3.69 8.48
C TYR A 175 -10.11 3.90 10.00
N ARG A 176 -11.11 4.62 10.51
CA ARG A 176 -11.29 4.83 11.95
C ARG A 176 -11.46 3.53 12.72
N GLU A 177 -12.25 2.60 12.19
CA GLU A 177 -12.42 1.28 12.81
C GLU A 177 -11.08 0.52 12.86
N CYS A 178 -10.33 0.50 11.75
CA CYS A 178 -9.03 -0.15 11.69
C CYS A 178 -7.99 0.49 12.65
N ARG A 179 -8.04 1.81 12.86
CA ARG A 179 -7.20 2.49 13.87
C ARG A 179 -7.42 1.93 15.28
N MET A 180 -8.68 1.64 15.63
CA MET A 180 -9.00 1.01 16.93
C MET A 180 -8.44 -0.41 17.01
N ARG A 181 -8.44 -1.18 15.90
CA ARG A 181 -7.95 -2.57 15.87
C ARG A 181 -6.45 -2.71 16.04
N VAL A 182 -5.66 -1.72 15.67
CA VAL A 182 -4.19 -1.74 15.82
C VAL A 182 -3.71 -1.23 17.17
N MET A 183 -4.58 -0.66 17.99
CA MET A 183 -4.20 0.01 19.24
C MET A 183 -3.62 -0.96 20.26
N ASP A 184 -4.29 -2.08 20.52
CA ASP A 184 -3.90 -3.05 21.57
C ASP A 184 -2.52 -3.66 21.32
N ARG A 185 -2.23 -3.98 20.07
CA ARG A 185 -0.96 -4.60 19.65
C ARG A 185 0.13 -3.58 19.30
N LYS A 186 -0.14 -2.28 19.46
CA LYS A 186 0.71 -1.20 18.96
C LYS A 186 1.06 -1.43 17.50
N GLY A 187 0.05 -1.82 16.73
CA GLY A 187 0.17 -2.20 15.33
C GLY A 187 0.43 -1.01 14.42
N ARG A 188 0.53 -1.29 13.13
CA ARG A 188 0.87 -0.32 12.08
C ARG A 188 -0.27 -0.18 11.08
N ILE A 189 -0.41 1.00 10.53
CA ILE A 189 -1.26 1.25 9.36
C ILE A 189 -0.36 1.71 8.23
N PHE A 190 -0.58 1.18 7.05
CA PHE A 190 0.05 1.71 5.85
C PHE A 190 -0.93 1.70 4.67
N GLY A 191 -0.87 2.76 3.89
CA GLY A 191 -1.71 2.97 2.72
C GLY A 191 -0.87 3.08 1.44
N THR A 192 -1.39 2.52 0.36
CA THR A 192 -0.82 2.63 -0.98
C THR A 192 -1.93 3.06 -1.93
N MET A 193 -2.01 4.34 -2.28
CA MET A 193 -3.13 4.86 -3.06
C MET A 193 -2.71 5.81 -4.17
N THR A 194 -3.58 5.94 -5.17
CA THR A 194 -3.53 7.02 -6.15
C THR A 194 -4.60 8.05 -5.77
N PRO A 195 -4.27 9.32 -5.54
CA PRO A 195 -5.24 10.33 -5.11
C PRO A 195 -6.09 10.80 -6.29
N LEU A 196 -7.03 9.96 -6.74
CA LEU A 196 -7.92 10.22 -7.88
C LEU A 196 -9.19 10.98 -7.51
N SER A 197 -9.57 10.96 -6.23
CA SER A 197 -10.82 11.56 -5.75
C SER A 197 -10.63 12.97 -5.18
N GLY A 198 -9.56 13.65 -5.56
CA GLY A 198 -9.30 15.02 -5.14
C GLY A 198 -8.89 15.17 -3.67
N LEU A 199 -9.35 16.25 -3.02
CA LEU A 199 -9.02 16.59 -1.62
C LEU A 199 -10.00 15.89 -0.67
N THR A 200 -9.74 14.63 -0.40
CA THR A 200 -10.55 13.78 0.48
C THR A 200 -10.09 13.85 1.93
N TRP A 201 -10.71 13.05 2.81
CA TRP A 201 -10.31 12.90 4.21
C TRP A 201 -8.83 12.48 4.36
N VAL A 202 -8.26 11.75 3.39
CA VAL A 202 -6.84 11.37 3.43
C VAL A 202 -5.95 12.59 3.24
N TYR A 203 -6.37 13.55 2.42
CA TYR A 203 -5.68 14.83 2.30
C TYR A 203 -5.67 15.58 3.63
N ASP A 204 -6.83 15.74 4.26
CA ASP A 204 -6.97 16.52 5.48
C ASP A 204 -6.34 15.83 6.70
N GLU A 205 -6.68 14.56 6.93
CA GLU A 205 -6.32 13.84 8.16
C GLU A 205 -4.92 13.18 8.11
N ILE A 206 -4.40 12.90 6.92
CA ILE A 206 -3.12 12.21 6.75
C ILE A 206 -2.07 13.13 6.17
N TYR A 207 -2.31 13.68 4.97
CA TYR A 207 -1.27 14.42 4.26
C TYR A 207 -0.93 15.75 4.94
N LEU A 208 -1.93 16.57 5.27
CA LEU A 208 -1.70 17.85 5.94
C LEU A 208 -1.14 17.69 7.35
N ASN A 209 -1.56 16.64 8.06
CA ASN A 209 -1.09 16.39 9.42
C ASN A 209 0.30 15.77 9.48
N ALA A 210 0.80 15.16 8.40
CA ALA A 210 2.12 14.51 8.40
C ALA A 210 3.29 15.45 8.74
N ALA A 211 3.14 16.74 8.51
CA ALA A 211 4.17 17.75 8.85
C ALA A 211 4.26 18.04 10.35
N GLY A 212 3.18 17.82 11.11
CA GLY A 212 3.08 18.11 12.54
C GLY A 212 2.88 16.91 13.45
N ASP A 213 2.62 15.73 12.89
CA ASP A 213 2.37 14.49 13.62
C ASP A 213 3.57 13.54 13.51
N ASP A 214 4.19 13.27 14.66
CA ASP A 214 5.32 12.34 14.73
C ASP A 214 4.96 10.88 14.41
N GLU A 215 3.69 10.50 14.41
CA GLU A 215 3.22 9.14 14.10
C GLU A 215 2.92 8.93 12.62
N VAL A 216 2.71 9.99 11.84
CA VAL A 216 2.34 9.93 10.43
C VAL A 216 3.53 10.22 9.52
N TRP A 217 3.61 9.51 8.41
CA TRP A 217 4.61 9.74 7.38
C TRP A 217 4.03 9.52 5.99
N CYS A 218 4.34 10.42 5.07
CA CYS A 218 3.87 10.41 3.69
C CYS A 218 5.02 10.39 2.70
N LEU A 219 4.83 9.69 1.60
CA LEU A 219 5.79 9.60 0.50
C LEU A 219 5.07 9.69 -0.84
N PHE A 220 5.56 10.54 -1.73
CA PHE A 220 5.13 10.56 -3.12
C PHE A 220 5.99 9.66 -4.00
N MET A 221 5.36 8.91 -4.89
CA MET A 221 6.01 7.94 -5.77
C MET A 221 5.49 8.12 -7.19
N GLU A 222 6.31 8.68 -8.06
CA GLU A 222 5.94 8.95 -9.45
C GLU A 222 6.43 7.85 -10.42
N TRP A 223 6.05 7.94 -11.68
CA TRP A 223 6.50 6.99 -12.71
C TRP A 223 8.00 6.94 -12.88
N ALA A 224 8.69 8.09 -12.84
CA ALA A 224 10.15 8.16 -12.97
C ALA A 224 10.91 7.49 -11.83
N ASP A 225 10.28 7.28 -10.68
CA ASP A 225 10.88 6.54 -9.57
C ASP A 225 10.93 5.03 -9.81
N ASN A 226 10.11 4.51 -10.74
CA ASN A 226 10.03 3.09 -11.03
C ASN A 226 11.04 2.69 -12.12
N PRO A 227 12.15 2.04 -11.76
CA PRO A 227 13.22 1.72 -12.69
C PRO A 227 12.88 0.64 -13.72
N TRP A 228 11.68 0.03 -13.61
CA TRP A 228 11.20 -0.98 -14.57
C TRP A 228 10.27 -0.39 -15.64
N LEU A 229 9.86 0.88 -15.50
CA LEU A 229 9.12 1.56 -16.55
C LEU A 229 10.06 2.08 -17.64
N ASP A 230 9.60 1.97 -18.88
CA ASP A 230 10.33 2.51 -20.01
C ASP A 230 10.14 4.03 -20.13
N GLY A 231 11.24 4.77 -20.32
CA GLY A 231 11.21 6.23 -20.36
C GLY A 231 10.49 6.80 -21.59
N GLU A 232 10.54 6.11 -22.71
CA GLU A 232 9.81 6.52 -23.94
C GLU A 232 8.31 6.33 -23.75
N GLU A 233 7.88 5.22 -23.14
CA GLU A 233 6.47 4.99 -22.79
C GLU A 233 5.94 6.04 -21.82
N ILE A 234 6.72 6.41 -20.81
CA ILE A 234 6.37 7.50 -19.87
C ILE A 234 6.16 8.80 -20.63
N LYS A 235 7.04 9.12 -21.57
CA LYS A 235 6.96 10.34 -22.38
C LYS A 235 5.70 10.35 -23.25
N LEU A 236 5.45 9.27 -23.98
CA LEU A 236 4.27 9.12 -24.82
C LEU A 236 2.97 9.29 -24.02
N LEU A 237 2.84 8.56 -22.90
CA LEU A 237 1.66 8.67 -22.04
C LEU A 237 1.48 10.09 -21.48
N THR A 238 2.57 10.77 -21.17
CA THR A 238 2.54 12.16 -20.67
C THR A 238 2.02 13.14 -21.71
N GLU A 239 2.38 12.97 -22.98
CA GLU A 239 1.96 13.84 -24.07
C GLU A 239 0.47 13.72 -24.41
N TYR A 240 -0.13 12.56 -24.16
CA TYR A 240 -1.55 12.30 -24.46
C TYR A 240 -2.50 12.51 -23.27
N MET A 241 -1.97 12.68 -22.05
CA MET A 241 -2.78 12.77 -20.83
C MET A 241 -3.12 14.24 -20.52
N PRO A 242 -4.38 14.55 -20.17
CA PRO A 242 -4.75 15.88 -19.67
C PRO A 242 -3.93 16.26 -18.41
N GLU A 243 -3.65 17.56 -18.27
CA GLU A 243 -2.76 18.07 -17.21
C GLU A 243 -3.29 17.77 -15.80
N ASP A 244 -4.59 17.87 -15.59
CA ASP A 244 -5.28 17.53 -14.34
C ASP A 244 -5.16 16.04 -13.97
N GLU A 245 -5.21 15.15 -14.97
CA GLU A 245 -4.96 13.73 -14.76
C GLU A 245 -3.48 13.40 -14.53
N LEU A 246 -2.56 14.15 -15.11
CA LEU A 246 -1.12 13.96 -14.94
C LEU A 246 -0.69 14.10 -13.48
N GLU A 247 -1.20 15.12 -12.78
CA GLU A 247 -0.84 15.37 -11.39
C GLU A 247 -1.16 14.17 -10.50
N SER A 248 -2.31 13.56 -10.66
CA SER A 248 -2.71 12.40 -9.85
C SER A 248 -2.16 11.07 -10.40
N ARG A 249 -2.28 10.81 -11.72
CA ARG A 249 -1.96 9.51 -12.33
C ARG A 249 -0.46 9.27 -12.53
N ARG A 250 0.30 10.35 -12.79
CA ARG A 250 1.75 10.28 -12.98
C ARG A 250 2.49 10.58 -11.68
N TYR A 251 2.19 11.73 -11.06
CA TYR A 251 2.94 12.22 -9.91
C TYR A 251 2.38 11.76 -8.56
N GLY A 252 1.14 11.24 -8.55
CA GLY A 252 0.47 10.82 -7.32
C GLY A 252 0.08 11.97 -6.41
N ARG A 253 -0.10 13.18 -6.95
CA ARG A 253 -0.44 14.37 -6.22
C ARG A 253 -1.94 14.54 -6.04
N PHE A 254 -2.34 15.16 -4.95
CA PHE A 254 -3.73 15.57 -4.74
C PHE A 254 -4.05 16.76 -5.64
N VAL A 255 -5.16 16.67 -6.35
CA VAL A 255 -5.66 17.73 -7.22
C VAL A 255 -7.05 18.11 -6.71
N SER A 256 -7.34 19.40 -6.62
CA SER A 256 -8.71 19.84 -6.35
C SER A 256 -9.56 19.55 -7.59
N GLU A 257 -10.62 18.75 -7.43
CA GLU A 257 -11.61 18.53 -8.52
C GLU A 257 -12.40 19.79 -8.88
N SER A 258 -12.46 20.75 -7.97
CA SER A 258 -12.90 22.09 -8.27
C SER A 258 -11.71 22.88 -8.79
N GLY A 259 -11.49 22.88 -10.08
CA GLY A 259 -10.85 24.02 -10.73
C GLY A 259 -11.49 25.31 -10.20
N PRO A 260 -10.88 26.48 -10.34
CA PRO A 260 -11.52 27.72 -9.90
C PRO A 260 -12.94 27.74 -10.44
N VAL A 261 -13.92 28.04 -9.58
CA VAL A 261 -15.37 28.12 -9.95
C VAL A 261 -15.55 28.92 -11.25
N TYR A 262 -14.57 29.75 -11.55
CA TYR A 262 -14.39 30.46 -12.81
C TYR A 262 -12.98 30.06 -13.34
N SER A 263 -12.92 29.21 -14.34
CA SER A 263 -11.67 28.77 -14.99
C SER A 263 -10.85 29.93 -15.58
N GLU A 264 -11.50 31.03 -15.85
CA GLU A 264 -10.93 32.24 -16.43
C GLU A 264 -10.58 33.30 -15.35
N PHE A 265 -10.73 32.99 -14.05
CA PHE A 265 -10.41 33.93 -12.98
C PHE A 265 -8.90 34.09 -12.82
N ASP A 266 -8.38 35.25 -13.17
CA ASP A 266 -7.00 35.65 -12.95
C ASP A 266 -6.97 36.74 -11.85
N PRO A 267 -6.39 36.48 -10.69
CA PRO A 267 -6.31 37.48 -9.60
C PRO A 267 -5.63 38.77 -10.01
N SER A 268 -4.67 38.72 -10.95
CA SER A 268 -3.95 39.92 -11.43
C SER A 268 -4.81 40.84 -12.31
N VAL A 269 -5.86 40.27 -12.91
CA VAL A 269 -6.78 40.97 -13.79
C VAL A 269 -8.12 41.28 -13.11
N HIS A 270 -8.60 40.33 -12.30
CA HIS A 270 -9.96 40.36 -11.74
C HIS A 270 -10.04 40.84 -10.30
N VAL A 271 -8.91 40.97 -9.60
CA VAL A 271 -8.85 41.58 -8.28
C VAL A 271 -8.31 43.00 -8.41
N ILE A 272 -9.16 43.98 -8.15
CA ILE A 272 -8.78 45.39 -8.08
C ILE A 272 -8.63 45.83 -6.66
N ASP A 273 -7.74 46.81 -6.42
CA ASP A 273 -7.61 47.42 -5.10
C ASP A 273 -8.94 48.06 -4.66
N PRO A 274 -9.27 48.00 -3.38
CA PRO A 274 -10.50 48.62 -2.87
C PRO A 274 -10.47 50.15 -3.14
N PHE A 275 -11.40 50.61 -3.95
CA PHE A 275 -11.55 52.03 -4.22
C PHE A 275 -12.52 52.66 -3.23
N VAL A 276 -12.19 53.85 -2.76
CA VAL A 276 -13.05 54.60 -1.86
C VAL A 276 -14.22 55.18 -2.65
N VAL A 277 -15.43 54.69 -2.40
CA VAL A 277 -16.66 55.30 -2.93
C VAL A 277 -16.90 56.60 -2.16
N CYS A 278 -16.59 57.74 -2.75
CA CYS A 278 -17.03 59.02 -2.24
C CYS A 278 -18.55 59.10 -2.39
N THR A 279 -19.31 58.84 -1.37
CA THR A 279 -20.70 59.23 -1.25
C THR A 279 -20.74 60.77 -1.10
N LYS A 280 -21.11 61.48 -2.15
CA LYS A 280 -21.57 62.89 -1.97
C LYS A 280 -22.86 62.86 -1.19
N VAL A 281 -22.85 63.49 -0.02
CA VAL A 281 -24.03 63.87 0.73
C VAL A 281 -24.64 65.10 0.08
#